data_d82af236020338d69eef9b02ea96af69
#
_entry.id   d82af236020338d69eef9b02ea96af69
#
_cell.length_a   1.000
_cell.length_b   1.000
_cell.length_c   1.000
_cell.angle_alpha   90.00
_cell.angle_beta   90.00
_cell.angle_gamma   90.00
#
_symmetry.space_group_name_H-M   'P 1'
#
loop_
_entity.id
_entity.type
_entity.pdbx_description
1 polymer ?
#
loop_
_entity_poly.entity_id
_entity_poly.type
_entity_poly.pdbx_seq_one_letter_code
_entity_poly.pdbx_strand_id
1 'polypeptide(L)' 'MEPSLNNEDKRASRISYRLNEYHDLLASIYENIVDRDFKMVRKETQVLIMELRCVLKSIEEDDF' A
#
# COMPACT_ATOMS: atom_id res chain seq x y z
N MET A 1 4.72 32.06 -8.67
CA MET A 1 4.82 30.99 -7.73
C MET A 1 3.55 30.12 -7.77
N GLU A 2 3.70 28.87 -7.75
CA GLU A 2 2.57 27.97 -7.88
C GLU A 2 2.24 27.38 -6.51
N PRO A 3 1.23 27.85 -5.84
CA PRO A 3 0.96 27.36 -4.49
C PRO A 3 0.19 26.06 -4.46
N SER A 4 -0.49 25.72 -5.53
CA SER A 4 -1.30 24.53 -5.50
C SER A 4 -0.54 23.36 -6.05
N LEU A 5 -0.92 22.17 -5.61
CA LEU A 5 -0.33 20.94 -6.10
C LEU A 5 -0.79 20.69 -7.52
N ASN A 6 0.12 20.27 -8.37
CA ASN A 6 -0.25 19.81 -9.70
C ASN A 6 -0.76 18.37 -9.62
N ASN A 7 -1.14 17.81 -10.76
CA ASN A 7 -1.69 16.45 -10.79
C ASN A 7 -0.71 15.41 -10.29
N GLU A 8 0.57 15.58 -10.62
CA GLU A 8 1.58 14.61 -10.19
C GLU A 8 1.78 14.67 -8.70
N ASP A 9 1.75 15.84 -8.10
CA ASP A 9 1.88 15.98 -6.66
C ASP A 9 0.69 15.38 -5.96
N LYS A 10 -0.49 15.57 -6.49
CA LYS A 10 -1.71 14.98 -5.91
C LYS A 10 -1.67 13.47 -5.98
N ARG A 11 -1.23 12.95 -7.11
CA ARG A 11 -1.09 11.51 -7.28
C ARG A 11 -0.08 10.94 -6.28
N ALA A 12 1.06 11.62 -6.15
CA ALA A 12 2.08 11.18 -5.19
C ALA A 12 1.54 11.16 -3.77
N SER A 13 0.76 12.16 -3.40
CA SER A 13 0.16 12.22 -2.07
C SER A 13 -0.80 11.06 -1.84
N ARG A 14 -1.63 10.76 -2.82
CA ARG A 14 -2.59 9.66 -2.69
C ARG A 14 -1.90 8.32 -2.58
N ILE A 15 -0.88 8.11 -3.39
CA ILE A 15 -0.12 6.87 -3.35
C ILE A 15 0.58 6.73 -2.01
N SER A 16 1.19 7.81 -1.53
CA SER A 16 1.88 7.80 -0.24
C SER A 16 0.92 7.47 0.89
N TYR A 17 -0.27 8.05 0.86
CA TYR A 17 -1.27 7.77 1.87
C TYR A 17 -1.65 6.29 1.86
N ARG A 18 -1.85 5.73 0.69
CA ARG A 18 -2.16 4.31 0.55
C ARG A 18 -1.03 3.44 1.09
N LEU A 19 0.19 3.77 0.73
CA LEU A 19 1.35 3.00 1.18
C LEU A 19 1.54 3.08 2.68
N ASN A 20 1.18 4.21 3.29
CA ASN A 20 1.24 4.33 4.74
C ASN A 20 0.31 3.35 5.43
N GLU A 21 -0.84 3.06 4.82
CA GLU A 21 -1.75 2.07 5.39
C GLU A 21 -1.15 0.67 5.38
N TYR A 22 -0.27 0.40 4.43
CA TYR A 22 0.37 -0.92 4.33
C TYR A 22 1.41 -1.14 5.43
N HIS A 23 1.88 -0.08 6.08
CA HIS A 23 2.78 -0.23 7.22
C HIS A 23 2.12 -1.02 8.35
N ASP A 24 0.85 -0.76 8.62
CA ASP A 24 0.13 -1.48 9.64
C ASP A 24 -0.03 -2.94 9.27
N LEU A 25 -0.28 -3.22 8.01
CA LEU A 25 -0.40 -4.59 7.53
C LEU A 25 0.93 -5.31 7.64
N LEU A 26 2.02 -4.64 7.29
CA LEU A 26 3.35 -5.22 7.44
C LEU A 26 3.67 -5.51 8.90
N ALA A 27 3.33 -4.62 9.81
CA ALA A 27 3.54 -4.84 11.23
C ALA A 27 2.77 -6.07 11.70
N SER A 28 1.55 -6.23 11.23
CA SER A 28 0.74 -7.40 11.57
C SER A 28 1.39 -8.68 11.05
N ILE A 29 1.91 -8.64 9.83
CA ILE A 29 2.61 -9.79 9.26
C ILE A 29 3.82 -10.17 10.13
N TYR A 30 4.61 -9.17 10.55
CA TYR A 30 5.76 -9.43 11.40
C TYR A 30 5.35 -10.06 12.73
N GLU A 31 4.27 -9.55 13.33
CA GLU A 31 3.78 -10.11 14.59
C GLU A 31 3.34 -11.56 14.43
N ASN A 32 2.69 -11.85 13.32
CA ASN A 32 2.24 -13.21 13.06
C ASN A 32 3.42 -14.14 12.80
N ILE A 33 4.50 -13.64 12.21
CA ILE A 33 5.71 -14.43 12.05
C ILE A 33 6.32 -14.76 13.42
N VAL A 34 6.35 -13.79 14.32
CA VAL A 34 6.86 -14.02 15.67
C VAL A 34 6.04 -15.09 16.38
N ASP A 35 4.74 -15.07 16.17
CA ASP A 35 3.81 -16.04 16.77
C ASP A 35 3.80 -17.37 16.04
N ARG A 36 4.53 -17.47 14.93
CA ARG A 36 4.53 -18.66 14.07
C ARG A 36 3.16 -18.97 13.50
N ASP A 37 2.31 -17.96 13.36
CA ASP A 37 0.99 -18.13 12.77
C ASP A 37 1.08 -17.96 11.25
N PHE A 38 1.61 -18.99 10.61
CA PHE A 38 1.89 -18.90 9.18
C PHE A 38 0.64 -18.88 8.31
N LYS A 39 -0.46 -19.34 8.84
CA LYS A 39 -1.74 -19.22 8.16
C LYS A 39 -2.10 -17.75 7.98
N MET A 40 -1.99 -16.98 9.04
CA MET A 40 -2.28 -15.54 8.97
C MET A 40 -1.25 -14.80 8.14
N VAL A 41 0.02 -15.20 8.27
CA VAL A 41 1.08 -14.60 7.44
C VAL A 41 0.73 -14.75 5.97
N ARG A 42 0.34 -15.94 5.57
CA ARG A 42 -0.02 -16.20 4.17
C ARG A 42 -1.19 -15.34 3.74
N LYS A 43 -2.23 -15.30 4.57
CA LYS A 43 -3.45 -14.57 4.26
C LYS A 43 -3.17 -13.08 4.10
N GLU A 44 -2.44 -12.52 5.06
CA GLU A 44 -2.15 -11.08 5.04
C GLU A 44 -1.19 -10.72 3.93
N THR A 45 -0.25 -11.61 3.61
CA THR A 45 0.65 -11.38 2.49
C THR A 45 -0.12 -11.36 1.18
N GLN A 46 -1.09 -12.24 1.03
CA GLN A 46 -1.93 -12.24 -0.17
C GLN A 46 -2.72 -10.96 -0.30
N VAL A 47 -3.26 -10.46 0.82
CA VAL A 47 -3.97 -9.18 0.81
C VAL A 47 -3.04 -8.06 0.38
N LEU A 48 -1.83 -8.04 0.92
CA LEU A 48 -0.85 -7.01 0.58
C LEU A 48 -0.51 -7.04 -0.91
N ILE A 49 -0.32 -8.23 -1.46
CA ILE A 49 -0.03 -8.36 -2.89
C ILE A 49 -1.17 -7.80 -3.72
N MET A 50 -2.41 -8.13 -3.37
CA MET A 50 -3.56 -7.62 -4.09
C MET A 50 -3.64 -6.10 -4.03
N GLU A 51 -3.39 -5.54 -2.86
CA GLU A 51 -3.43 -4.09 -2.69
C GLU A 51 -2.34 -3.40 -3.51
N LEU A 52 -1.13 -3.96 -3.49
CA LEU A 52 -0.04 -3.38 -4.26
C LEU A 52 -0.29 -3.50 -5.76
N ARG A 53 -0.92 -4.58 -6.20
CA ARG A 53 -1.30 -4.70 -7.61
C ARG A 53 -2.29 -3.63 -8.02
N CYS A 54 -3.23 -3.30 -7.13
CA CYS A 54 -4.18 -2.24 -7.41
C CYS A 54 -3.48 -0.89 -7.54
N VAL A 55 -2.50 -0.63 -6.68
CA VAL A 55 -1.71 0.60 -6.78
C VAL A 55 -0.97 0.64 -8.11
N LEU A 56 -0.31 -0.46 -8.46
CA LEU A 56 0.44 -0.52 -9.70
C LEU A 56 -0.46 -0.28 -10.91
N LYS A 57 -1.60 -0.93 -10.92
CA LYS A 57 -2.55 -0.78 -12.02
C LYS A 57 -3.04 0.65 -12.12
N SER A 58 -3.33 1.28 -10.99
CA SER A 58 -3.79 2.66 -10.98
C SER A 58 -2.74 3.60 -11.52
N ILE A 59 -1.48 3.35 -11.21
CA ILE A 59 -0.38 4.15 -11.73
C ILE A 59 -0.28 4.00 -13.24
N GLU A 60 -0.36 2.76 -13.71
CA GLU A 60 -0.25 2.47 -15.14
C GLU A 60 -1.40 3.05 -15.93
N GLU A 61 -2.58 3.09 -15.34
CA GLU A 61 -3.77 3.63 -15.99
C GLU A 61 -3.94 5.12 -15.73
N ASP A 62 -3.00 5.71 -15.00
CA ASP A 62 -3.04 7.13 -14.70
C ASP A 62 -4.29 7.50 -13.90
N ASP A 63 -4.67 6.67 -12.98
CA ASP A 63 -5.97 6.69 -12.34
C ASP A 63 -5.96 7.30 -10.94
N PHE A 64 -4.82 7.77 -10.48
CA PHE A 64 -4.72 8.42 -9.18
C PHE A 64 -4.88 9.93 -9.27
#